data_d19d4f603310f5a7dc257d7ebb72161a
#
_entry.id   d19d4f603310f5a7dc257d7ebb72161a
#
_cell.length_a   1.000
_cell.length_b   1.000
_cell.length_c   1.000
_cell.angle_alpha   90.00
_cell.angle_beta   90.00
_cell.angle_gamma   90.00
#
_symmetry.space_group_name_H-M   'P 1'
#
loop_
_entity.id
_entity.type
_entity.pdbx_description
1 polymer ?
#
loop_
_entity_poly.entity_id
_entity_poly.type
_entity_poly.pdbx_seq_one_letter_code
_entity_poly.pdbx_strand_id
1 'polypeptide(L)'
;MDALNSNHELMKHSSFHNTNNPLDPEEFRRQGHMIIDFLADYYLNIEKYPVLSQVEPGYLRKRLPESTPYNPESIETILQDVQDHILPGVTHWQSPSYFAYFPSTGSIAGFLGEMLSTGFNVVGFNWISSPAATELESIVMDWLGEMLQLPKSFLFSGNGGGVLQGTTCEAILCTLVAARDQMLRRIGSQNMGKLVVYGSDQTHCSLQNAARIAGINPSNFRAIKTTKRTSFSLSPDSLRSAICEDIDAGLIPLFLCATVGTTSTTAIDPIGSLSDVAKDYGLWLHVDAAYAGSVCICPEFRHVIDGVEGANSFSLNAHKWFLTTLDCCCLWVKDPSALIKSLSTNPEYLKNKATDSRQVVDYKDWQLTLSRRFRSLKLWFVLRNYGVAKLRDFLRSHVNMAKLFEGFVTSDKRFEVVVPRSFAVVCFRVLSPGMGKAASYANGTTTNGHTNGVNSHANGKGDDHDHDDHNYMKEASTNELNRKLLESINKSGLVFMTHSVVGGVFVMRFAVGATLVEEKHVITAWKVVQEHANAILISENY
;
A
#
# COMPACT_ATOMS: atom_id res chain seq x y z
N MET A 1 13.18 47.00 11.60
CA MET A 1 14.24 46.27 10.85
C MET A 1 15.63 46.47 11.48
N ASP A 2 15.79 47.41 12.37
CA ASP A 2 17.12 47.72 12.96
C ASP A 2 17.49 46.92 14.21
N ALA A 3 16.55 46.18 14.80
CA ALA A 3 16.85 45.32 15.97
C ALA A 3 17.43 43.92 15.62
N LEU A 4 17.37 43.49 14.36
CA LEU A 4 17.91 42.21 13.90
C LEU A 4 19.36 42.32 13.43
N ASN A 5 19.82 43.50 13.07
CA ASN A 5 21.21 43.69 12.61
C ASN A 5 22.22 43.90 13.76
N SER A 6 21.80 44.35 14.94
CA SER A 6 22.69 44.52 16.09
C SER A 6 23.08 43.19 16.78
N ASN A 7 22.31 42.14 16.60
CA ASN A 7 22.63 40.81 17.15
C ASN A 7 23.62 40.00 16.28
N HIS A 8 23.86 40.41 15.03
CA HIS A 8 24.77 39.67 14.14
C HIS A 8 26.27 40.03 14.36
N GLU A 9 26.56 41.18 14.94
CA GLU A 9 27.95 41.58 15.26
C GLU A 9 28.40 41.11 16.65
N LEU A 10 27.50 40.84 17.58
CA LEU A 10 27.84 40.34 18.92
C LEU A 10 28.16 38.84 18.97
N MET A 11 27.88 38.09 17.90
CA MET A 11 28.21 36.65 17.81
C MET A 11 29.58 36.34 17.23
N LYS A 12 30.40 37.38 16.88
CA LYS A 12 31.71 37.15 16.25
C LYS A 12 32.87 36.87 17.23
N HIS A 13 32.66 36.87 18.52
CA HIS A 13 33.68 36.59 19.52
C HIS A 13 33.22 35.71 20.68
N SER A 14 32.91 34.45 20.42
CA SER A 14 33.09 33.37 21.42
C SER A 14 33.38 32.06 20.72
N SER A 15 34.64 31.87 20.32
CA SER A 15 35.18 30.58 19.93
C SER A 15 35.48 29.70 21.15
N PHE A 16 34.44 29.35 21.89
CA PHE A 16 34.43 28.15 22.72
C PHE A 16 33.62 27.11 21.97
N HIS A 17 34.26 26.32 21.11
CA HIS A 17 33.68 25.08 20.64
C HIS A 17 33.36 24.23 21.87
N ASN A 18 32.09 24.25 22.29
CA ASN A 18 31.59 23.34 23.31
C ASN A 18 31.55 21.95 22.67
N THR A 19 32.64 21.20 22.78
CA THR A 19 32.84 19.85 22.20
C THR A 19 31.78 18.84 22.64
N ASN A 20 30.87 19.23 23.53
CA ASN A 20 29.79 18.40 24.06
C ASN A 20 28.36 18.84 23.63
N ASN A 21 28.22 19.74 22.68
CA ASN A 21 26.90 20.11 22.18
C ASN A 21 26.46 19.18 21.04
N PRO A 22 25.54 18.23 21.26
CA PRO A 22 25.10 17.28 20.24
C PRO A 22 24.31 17.92 19.09
N LEU A 23 23.96 19.22 19.19
CA LEU A 23 23.26 20.01 18.18
C LEU A 23 24.06 21.27 17.81
N ASP A 24 25.39 21.16 17.74
CA ASP A 24 26.25 22.24 17.25
C ASP A 24 25.86 22.60 15.79
N PRO A 25 25.49 23.86 15.48
CA PRO A 25 24.97 24.21 14.16
C PRO A 25 25.98 24.07 13.02
N GLU A 26 27.29 24.26 13.29
CA GLU A 26 28.31 24.15 12.24
C GLU A 26 28.61 22.68 11.95
N GLU A 27 28.70 21.83 12.98
CA GLU A 27 28.82 20.39 12.79
C GLU A 27 27.56 19.80 12.15
N PHE A 28 26.36 20.25 12.54
CA PHE A 28 25.13 19.85 11.89
C PHE A 28 25.13 20.18 10.40
N ARG A 29 25.58 21.38 10.03
CA ARG A 29 25.70 21.79 8.63
C ARG A 29 26.71 20.92 7.89
N ARG A 30 27.91 20.73 8.44
CA ARG A 30 28.99 19.94 7.83
C ARG A 30 28.55 18.51 7.60
N GLN A 31 28.08 17.81 8.64
CA GLN A 31 27.67 16.42 8.57
C GLN A 31 26.41 16.24 7.71
N GLY A 32 25.46 17.19 7.79
CA GLY A 32 24.26 17.20 6.96
C GLY A 32 24.58 17.27 5.47
N HIS A 33 25.53 18.13 5.06
CA HIS A 33 25.98 18.19 3.66
C HIS A 33 26.60 16.85 3.22
N MET A 34 27.42 16.22 4.03
CA MET A 34 28.02 14.91 3.71
C MET A 34 26.95 13.84 3.47
N ILE A 35 25.89 13.80 4.28
CA ILE A 35 24.76 12.87 4.09
C ILE A 35 23.99 13.17 2.80
N ILE A 36 23.77 14.45 2.49
CA ILE A 36 23.09 14.85 1.24
C ILE A 36 23.93 14.45 0.03
N ASP A 37 25.24 14.71 0.04
CA ASP A 37 26.15 14.32 -1.04
C ASP A 37 26.17 12.80 -1.22
N PHE A 38 26.29 12.04 -0.13
CA PHE A 38 26.22 10.57 -0.15
C PHE A 38 24.92 10.06 -0.79
N LEU A 39 23.76 10.61 -0.42
CA LEU A 39 22.48 10.23 -0.99
C LEU A 39 22.33 10.63 -2.46
N ALA A 40 22.86 11.80 -2.84
CA ALA A 40 22.89 12.24 -4.24
C ALA A 40 23.73 11.27 -5.10
N ASP A 41 24.91 10.88 -4.63
CA ASP A 41 25.77 9.90 -5.29
C ASP A 41 25.12 8.51 -5.35
N TYR A 42 24.41 8.10 -4.30
CA TYR A 42 23.63 6.87 -4.29
C TYR A 42 22.58 6.87 -5.41
N TYR A 43 21.78 7.94 -5.53
CA TYR A 43 20.77 8.03 -6.60
C TYR A 43 21.40 8.13 -8.00
N LEU A 44 22.52 8.82 -8.15
CA LEU A 44 23.26 8.90 -9.42
C LEU A 44 23.75 7.51 -9.88
N ASN A 45 24.08 6.64 -8.94
CA ASN A 45 24.67 5.33 -9.19
C ASN A 45 23.72 4.16 -8.97
N ILE A 46 22.42 4.39 -8.70
CA ILE A 46 21.49 3.37 -8.25
C ILE A 46 21.34 2.20 -9.22
N GLU A 47 21.48 2.44 -10.53
CA GLU A 47 21.42 1.40 -11.56
C GLU A 47 22.69 0.49 -11.58
N LYS A 48 23.75 0.84 -10.87
CA LYS A 48 24.97 0.03 -10.76
C LYS A 48 24.86 -1.05 -9.68
N TYR A 49 23.89 -0.94 -8.77
CA TYR A 49 23.66 -1.91 -7.71
C TYR A 49 22.71 -3.01 -8.19
N PRO A 50 22.91 -4.28 -7.76
CA PRO A 50 21.90 -5.32 -7.93
C PRO A 50 20.60 -4.89 -7.28
N VAL A 51 19.48 -4.90 -8.03
CA VAL A 51 18.19 -4.42 -7.49
C VAL A 51 17.75 -5.20 -6.26
N LEU A 52 17.94 -6.51 -6.26
CA LEU A 52 17.77 -7.39 -5.10
C LEU A 52 19.11 -7.65 -4.46
N SER A 53 19.23 -7.43 -3.15
CA SER A 53 20.44 -7.74 -2.40
C SER A 53 20.85 -9.20 -2.58
N GLN A 54 22.14 -9.45 -2.78
CA GLN A 54 22.72 -10.77 -3.06
C GLN A 54 23.49 -11.33 -1.84
N VAL A 55 23.28 -10.76 -0.65
CA VAL A 55 23.97 -11.21 0.57
C VAL A 55 23.29 -12.43 1.20
N GLU A 56 24.09 -13.24 1.90
CA GLU A 56 23.58 -14.38 2.64
C GLU A 56 23.13 -13.99 4.06
N PRO A 57 22.17 -14.72 4.67
CA PRO A 57 21.76 -14.48 6.03
C PRO A 57 22.94 -14.47 7.04
N GLY A 58 22.96 -13.44 7.88
CA GLY A 58 24.03 -13.27 8.89
C GLY A 58 25.30 -12.56 8.37
N TYR A 59 25.32 -12.08 7.13
CA TYR A 59 26.49 -11.39 6.56
C TYR A 59 26.92 -10.17 7.38
N LEU A 60 25.96 -9.37 7.85
CA LEU A 60 26.23 -8.12 8.56
C LEU A 60 26.86 -8.36 9.94
N ARG A 61 26.42 -9.44 10.64
CA ARG A 61 27.01 -9.82 11.91
C ARG A 61 28.51 -10.14 11.83
N LYS A 62 28.99 -10.56 10.65
CA LYS A 62 30.39 -10.87 10.38
C LYS A 62 31.22 -9.64 9.96
N ARG A 63 30.59 -8.51 9.72
CA ARG A 63 31.20 -7.30 9.18
C ARG A 63 31.28 -6.18 10.20
N LEU A 64 30.27 -6.04 11.04
CA LEU A 64 30.22 -5.02 12.07
C LEU A 64 30.90 -5.49 13.37
N PRO A 65 31.38 -4.55 14.21
CA PRO A 65 31.92 -4.84 15.53
C PRO A 65 30.95 -5.67 16.39
N GLU A 66 31.48 -6.52 17.28
CA GLU A 66 30.67 -7.35 18.18
C GLU A 66 29.93 -6.53 19.25
N SER A 67 30.44 -5.36 19.60
CA SER A 67 29.85 -4.47 20.62
C SER A 67 29.94 -3.01 20.21
N THR A 68 29.15 -2.18 20.87
CA THR A 68 29.21 -0.72 20.72
C THR A 68 30.61 -0.20 21.05
N PRO A 69 31.21 0.67 20.22
CA PRO A 69 32.51 1.24 20.50
C PRO A 69 32.47 2.08 21.79
N TYR A 70 33.52 1.96 22.59
CA TYR A 70 33.66 2.73 23.83
C TYR A 70 33.97 4.22 23.54
N ASN A 71 34.79 4.49 22.54
CA ASN A 71 35.10 5.84 22.09
C ASN A 71 34.24 6.21 20.89
N PRO A 72 33.90 7.50 20.71
CA PRO A 72 33.14 7.95 19.55
C PRO A 72 33.95 7.76 18.26
N GLU A 73 33.24 7.44 17.17
CA GLU A 73 33.78 7.35 15.81
C GLU A 73 33.33 8.55 14.98
N SER A 74 34.11 8.91 13.98
CA SER A 74 33.78 10.03 13.10
C SER A 74 32.62 9.66 12.18
N ILE A 75 31.87 10.66 11.68
CA ILE A 75 30.80 10.46 10.71
C ILE A 75 31.35 9.86 9.40
N GLU A 76 32.57 10.21 9.02
CA GLU A 76 33.26 9.69 7.84
C GLU A 76 33.48 8.18 7.96
N THR A 77 33.93 7.70 9.12
CA THR A 77 34.09 6.27 9.40
C THR A 77 32.75 5.54 9.31
N ILE A 78 31.70 6.11 9.93
CA ILE A 78 30.35 5.53 9.92
C ILE A 78 29.79 5.49 8.50
N LEU A 79 29.98 6.54 7.69
CA LEU A 79 29.53 6.55 6.29
C LEU A 79 30.30 5.53 5.43
N GLN A 80 31.59 5.31 5.71
CA GLN A 80 32.36 4.27 5.05
C GLN A 80 31.79 2.88 5.37
N ASP A 81 31.43 2.62 6.63
CA ASP A 81 30.76 1.37 7.02
C ASP A 81 29.38 1.21 6.37
N VAL A 82 28.63 2.31 6.22
CA VAL A 82 27.37 2.29 5.46
C VAL A 82 27.63 1.88 4.01
N GLN A 83 28.65 2.46 3.37
CA GLN A 83 29.02 2.16 1.99
C GLN A 83 29.44 0.69 1.83
N ASP A 84 30.30 0.18 2.70
CA ASP A 84 30.98 -1.09 2.53
C ASP A 84 30.18 -2.28 3.11
N HIS A 85 29.35 -2.02 4.12
CA HIS A 85 28.71 -3.07 4.89
C HIS A 85 27.17 -3.02 4.88
N ILE A 86 26.57 -1.83 4.94
CA ILE A 86 25.11 -1.70 4.97
C ILE A 86 24.53 -1.73 3.54
N LEU A 87 25.07 -0.91 2.65
CA LEU A 87 24.53 -0.74 1.30
C LEU A 87 24.46 -2.04 0.47
N PRO A 88 25.44 -2.97 0.56
CA PRO A 88 25.33 -4.27 -0.13
C PRO A 88 24.15 -5.14 0.31
N GLY A 89 23.66 -4.94 1.54
CA GLY A 89 22.49 -5.64 2.10
C GLY A 89 21.15 -4.96 1.83
N VAL A 90 21.16 -3.79 1.21
CA VAL A 90 19.93 -3.08 0.86
C VAL A 90 19.33 -3.65 -0.42
N THR A 91 18.06 -4.01 -0.40
CA THR A 91 17.27 -4.18 -1.62
C THR A 91 16.83 -2.80 -2.08
N HIS A 92 17.20 -2.41 -3.30
CA HIS A 92 17.09 -1.02 -3.76
C HIS A 92 15.68 -0.71 -4.27
N TRP A 93 14.76 -0.40 -3.36
CA TRP A 93 13.35 -0.07 -3.67
C TRP A 93 13.18 1.14 -4.60
N GLN A 94 14.16 2.02 -4.68
CA GLN A 94 14.14 3.18 -5.58
C GLN A 94 14.80 2.88 -6.95
N SER A 95 15.35 1.67 -7.14
CA SER A 95 15.91 1.27 -8.43
C SER A 95 14.83 1.27 -9.51
N PRO A 96 15.12 1.79 -10.72
CA PRO A 96 14.18 1.74 -11.84
C PRO A 96 13.88 0.31 -12.33
N SER A 97 14.68 -0.68 -11.90
CA SER A 97 14.48 -2.11 -12.18
C SER A 97 13.71 -2.85 -11.08
N TYR A 98 13.15 -2.12 -10.10
CA TYR A 98 12.33 -2.67 -9.03
C TYR A 98 10.86 -2.72 -9.46
N PHE A 99 10.34 -3.93 -9.72
CA PHE A 99 8.95 -4.18 -10.12
C PHE A 99 8.22 -5.14 -9.17
N ALA A 100 8.73 -5.25 -7.93
CA ALA A 100 8.21 -6.16 -6.91
C ALA A 100 7.17 -5.50 -6.00
N TYR A 101 6.35 -6.30 -5.33
CA TYR A 101 5.34 -5.86 -4.35
C TYR A 101 4.40 -4.75 -4.89
N PHE A 102 4.15 -3.73 -4.07
CA PHE A 102 3.73 -2.40 -4.51
C PHE A 102 4.88 -1.42 -4.28
N PRO A 103 4.97 -0.34 -5.06
CA PRO A 103 6.06 0.62 -4.92
C PRO A 103 6.07 1.28 -3.54
N SER A 104 7.25 1.76 -3.13
CA SER A 104 7.43 2.71 -2.06
C SER A 104 8.03 3.96 -2.69
N THR A 105 7.18 4.83 -3.22
CA THR A 105 7.64 6.01 -3.95
C THR A 105 8.25 7.03 -3.02
N GLY A 106 9.45 7.49 -3.34
CA GLY A 106 10.11 8.61 -2.68
C GLY A 106 10.25 9.80 -3.63
N SER A 107 10.48 10.97 -3.08
CA SER A 107 10.82 12.16 -3.84
C SER A 107 11.65 13.12 -3.01
N ILE A 108 12.36 14.04 -3.67
CA ILE A 108 13.11 15.10 -2.98
C ILE A 108 12.18 15.89 -2.06
N ALA A 109 10.98 16.24 -2.52
CA ALA A 109 10.00 16.97 -1.70
C ALA A 109 9.57 16.17 -0.46
N GLY A 110 9.27 14.87 -0.63
CA GLY A 110 8.93 13.99 0.49
C GLY A 110 10.08 13.83 1.49
N PHE A 111 11.30 13.66 0.99
CA PHE A 111 12.51 13.57 1.81
C PHE A 111 12.76 14.86 2.60
N LEU A 112 12.71 16.02 1.96
CA LEU A 112 12.94 17.31 2.63
C LEU A 112 11.87 17.62 3.69
N GLY A 113 10.60 17.25 3.43
CA GLY A 113 9.54 17.36 4.43
C GLY A 113 9.77 16.44 5.64
N GLU A 114 10.26 15.20 5.41
CA GLU A 114 10.65 14.27 6.48
C GLU A 114 11.88 14.78 7.25
N MET A 115 12.88 15.31 6.56
CA MET A 115 14.07 15.91 7.17
C MET A 115 13.70 17.03 8.13
N LEU A 116 12.79 17.94 7.74
CA LEU A 116 12.29 19.01 8.62
C LEU A 116 11.48 18.43 9.79
N SER A 117 10.63 17.43 9.56
CA SER A 117 9.89 16.77 10.63
C SER A 117 10.82 16.18 11.69
N THR A 118 11.92 15.55 11.25
CA THR A 118 12.94 14.98 12.12
C THR A 118 13.77 16.09 12.80
N GLY A 119 14.11 17.15 12.08
CA GLY A 119 14.87 18.29 12.61
C GLY A 119 14.11 19.07 13.69
N PHE A 120 12.82 19.31 13.51
CA PHE A 120 11.97 19.93 14.53
C PHE A 120 11.68 19.00 15.70
N ASN A 121 11.64 17.70 15.48
CA ASN A 121 11.46 16.64 16.47
C ASN A 121 10.29 16.88 17.45
N VAL A 122 9.18 17.39 16.95
CA VAL A 122 7.99 17.65 17.76
C VAL A 122 7.15 16.39 17.95
N VAL A 123 6.49 16.27 19.10
CA VAL A 123 5.55 15.19 19.40
C VAL A 123 4.12 15.74 19.37
N GLY A 124 3.50 15.72 18.20
CA GLY A 124 2.23 16.39 17.92
C GLY A 124 0.99 15.58 18.35
N PHE A 125 0.91 15.12 19.61
CA PHE A 125 -0.21 14.30 20.08
C PHE A 125 -1.51 15.09 20.30
N ASN A 126 -1.43 16.35 20.70
CA ASN A 126 -2.56 17.27 20.81
C ASN A 126 -2.20 18.65 20.25
N TRP A 127 -3.21 19.53 20.12
CA TRP A 127 -3.01 20.84 19.52
C TRP A 127 -1.93 21.67 20.23
N ILE A 128 -1.95 21.73 21.56
CA ILE A 128 -1.00 22.58 22.32
C ILE A 128 0.44 22.07 22.25
N SER A 129 0.66 20.76 22.04
CA SER A 129 2.00 20.21 21.88
C SER A 129 2.65 20.60 20.55
N SER A 130 1.85 20.89 19.53
CA SER A 130 2.27 21.53 18.28
C SER A 130 1.04 21.97 17.46
N PRO A 131 0.59 23.22 17.59
CA PRO A 131 -0.52 23.74 16.80
C PRO A 131 -0.31 23.58 15.29
N ALA A 132 0.89 23.90 14.80
CA ALA A 132 1.22 23.80 13.38
C ALA A 132 1.16 22.35 12.87
N ALA A 133 1.60 21.37 13.66
CA ALA A 133 1.53 19.96 13.26
C ALA A 133 0.08 19.48 13.12
N THR A 134 -0.78 19.88 14.03
CA THR A 134 -2.19 19.51 14.06
C THR A 134 -2.97 20.21 12.94
N GLU A 135 -2.83 21.51 12.81
CA GLU A 135 -3.58 22.29 11.81
C GLU A 135 -3.13 21.94 10.39
N LEU A 136 -1.83 21.80 10.15
CA LEU A 136 -1.33 21.40 8.83
C LEU A 136 -1.85 20.03 8.43
N GLU A 137 -1.99 19.10 9.37
CA GLU A 137 -2.52 17.76 9.05
C GLU A 137 -3.98 17.82 8.62
N SER A 138 -4.82 18.57 9.32
CA SER A 138 -6.22 18.74 8.93
C SER A 138 -6.36 19.40 7.56
N ILE A 139 -5.53 20.40 7.26
CA ILE A 139 -5.51 21.11 5.97
C ILE A 139 -5.11 20.15 4.82
N VAL A 140 -4.00 19.43 4.96
CA VAL A 140 -3.53 18.55 3.87
C VAL A 140 -4.44 17.34 3.67
N MET A 141 -5.11 16.88 4.73
CA MET A 141 -6.10 15.81 4.62
C MET A 141 -7.33 16.28 3.85
N ASP A 142 -7.82 17.48 4.08
CA ASP A 142 -8.91 18.06 3.29
C ASP A 142 -8.48 18.30 1.84
N TRP A 143 -7.30 18.88 1.59
CA TRP A 143 -6.80 19.05 0.22
C TRP A 143 -6.73 17.74 -0.57
N LEU A 144 -6.17 16.70 0.04
CA LEU A 144 -6.07 15.39 -0.64
C LEU A 144 -7.46 14.75 -0.80
N GLY A 145 -8.34 14.88 0.20
CA GLY A 145 -9.72 14.42 0.11
C GLY A 145 -10.50 15.11 -1.03
N GLU A 146 -10.31 16.41 -1.22
CA GLU A 146 -10.88 17.17 -2.34
C GLU A 146 -10.29 16.72 -3.69
N MET A 147 -8.99 16.47 -3.76
CA MET A 147 -8.36 15.92 -4.97
C MET A 147 -8.93 14.55 -5.37
N LEU A 148 -9.29 13.73 -4.40
CA LEU A 148 -9.95 12.43 -4.58
C LEU A 148 -11.45 12.56 -4.85
N GLN A 149 -12.01 13.77 -4.74
CA GLN A 149 -13.44 14.03 -4.78
C GLN A 149 -14.21 13.17 -3.75
N LEU A 150 -13.65 13.05 -2.53
CA LEU A 150 -14.39 12.43 -1.43
C LEU A 150 -15.59 13.31 -1.05
N PRO A 151 -16.72 12.70 -0.63
CA PRO A 151 -17.86 13.45 -0.13
C PRO A 151 -17.48 14.37 1.04
N LYS A 152 -18.13 15.53 1.15
CA LYS A 152 -17.90 16.46 2.27
C LYS A 152 -18.05 15.81 3.65
N SER A 153 -18.83 14.75 3.75
CA SER A 153 -18.98 13.97 4.99
C SER A 153 -17.69 13.31 5.48
N PHE A 154 -16.64 13.24 4.67
CA PHE A 154 -15.31 12.76 5.04
C PHE A 154 -14.32 13.87 5.37
N LEU A 155 -14.67 15.13 5.15
CA LEU A 155 -13.78 16.28 5.28
C LEU A 155 -14.05 17.05 6.57
N PHE A 156 -13.06 17.78 7.06
CA PHE A 156 -13.22 18.73 8.19
C PHE A 156 -14.16 19.89 7.83
N SER A 157 -14.25 20.23 6.54
CA SER A 157 -15.24 21.17 6.03
C SER A 157 -16.69 20.66 6.10
N GLY A 158 -16.90 19.41 6.47
CA GLY A 158 -18.18 18.76 6.76
C GLY A 158 -18.25 18.29 8.21
N ASN A 159 -18.68 17.04 8.42
CA ASN A 159 -18.81 16.44 9.75
C ASN A 159 -17.76 15.33 10.01
N GLY A 160 -16.93 15.01 9.01
CA GLY A 160 -15.90 13.99 9.07
C GLY A 160 -14.53 14.57 9.40
N GLY A 161 -13.51 13.88 8.97
CA GLY A 161 -12.12 14.32 9.04
C GLY A 161 -11.15 13.23 8.66
N GLY A 162 -9.89 13.64 8.49
CA GLY A 162 -8.80 12.77 8.13
C GLY A 162 -7.67 12.78 9.15
N VAL A 163 -6.94 11.67 9.24
CA VAL A 163 -5.77 11.50 10.11
C VAL A 163 -4.67 10.74 9.36
N LEU A 164 -3.41 11.13 9.57
CA LEU A 164 -2.26 10.41 9.07
C LEU A 164 -1.85 9.31 10.05
N GLN A 165 -2.00 8.07 9.62
CA GLN A 165 -1.55 6.86 10.30
C GLN A 165 -0.18 6.42 9.76
N GLY A 166 0.51 5.50 10.46
CA GLY A 166 1.72 4.88 9.94
C GLY A 166 1.42 4.00 8.73
N THR A 167 0.49 3.06 8.90
CA THR A 167 0.18 2.05 7.87
C THR A 167 -1.32 1.76 7.78
N THR A 168 -1.73 1.12 6.68
CA THR A 168 -3.10 0.58 6.55
C THR A 168 -3.47 -0.39 7.68
N CYS A 169 -2.50 -1.13 8.25
CA CYS A 169 -2.78 -2.01 9.38
C CYS A 169 -3.33 -1.24 10.59
N GLU A 170 -2.75 -0.08 10.89
CA GLU A 170 -3.23 0.81 11.97
C GLU A 170 -4.60 1.40 11.61
N ALA A 171 -4.78 1.86 10.38
CA ALA A 171 -6.02 2.44 9.91
C ALA A 171 -7.19 1.45 10.02
N ILE A 172 -7.01 0.21 9.56
CA ILE A 172 -8.02 -0.85 9.67
C ILE A 172 -8.27 -1.20 11.14
N LEU A 173 -7.23 -1.33 11.95
CA LEU A 173 -7.40 -1.65 13.37
C LEU A 173 -8.16 -0.57 14.12
N CYS A 174 -7.83 0.70 13.93
CA CYS A 174 -8.54 1.83 14.55
C CYS A 174 -10.02 1.84 14.17
N THR A 175 -10.34 1.67 12.89
CA THR A 175 -11.72 1.68 12.40
C THR A 175 -12.51 0.44 12.84
N LEU A 176 -11.88 -0.73 12.87
CA LEU A 176 -12.50 -1.96 13.37
C LEU A 176 -12.80 -1.88 14.87
N VAL A 177 -11.87 -1.34 15.68
CA VAL A 177 -12.09 -1.12 17.12
C VAL A 177 -13.22 -0.12 17.34
N ALA A 178 -13.27 0.96 16.56
CA ALA A 178 -14.35 1.94 16.63
C ALA A 178 -15.72 1.30 16.28
N ALA A 179 -15.78 0.50 15.22
CA ALA A 179 -16.97 -0.23 14.81
C ALA A 179 -17.42 -1.24 15.90
N ARG A 180 -16.48 -2.01 16.43
CA ARG A 180 -16.72 -2.98 17.50
C ARG A 180 -17.33 -2.31 18.74
N ASP A 181 -16.70 -1.27 19.21
CA ASP A 181 -17.13 -0.59 20.44
C ASP A 181 -18.46 0.15 20.23
N GLN A 182 -18.66 0.72 19.04
CA GLN A 182 -19.95 1.32 18.68
C GLN A 182 -21.07 0.25 18.70
N MET A 183 -20.81 -0.93 18.15
CA MET A 183 -21.75 -2.04 18.15
C MET A 183 -22.02 -2.53 19.58
N LEU A 184 -20.97 -2.79 20.36
CA LEU A 184 -21.10 -3.31 21.74
C LEU A 184 -21.79 -2.33 22.69
N ARG A 185 -21.62 -1.01 22.49
CA ARG A 185 -22.42 -0.01 23.24
C ARG A 185 -23.92 -0.15 22.99
N ARG A 186 -24.32 -0.63 21.79
CA ARG A 186 -25.72 -0.81 21.40
C ARG A 186 -26.30 -2.14 21.87
N ILE A 187 -25.54 -3.23 21.78
CA ILE A 187 -26.04 -4.59 22.00
C ILE A 187 -25.53 -5.24 23.30
N GLY A 188 -24.63 -4.61 24.04
CA GLY A 188 -24.00 -5.12 25.25
C GLY A 188 -22.71 -5.90 24.99
N SER A 189 -21.74 -5.76 25.93
CA SER A 189 -20.39 -6.34 25.83
C SER A 189 -20.35 -7.87 25.80
N GLN A 190 -21.38 -8.52 26.36
CA GLN A 190 -21.53 -9.99 26.35
C GLN A 190 -21.65 -10.59 24.95
N ASN A 191 -21.96 -9.77 23.94
CA ASN A 191 -22.07 -10.22 22.55
C ASN A 191 -20.75 -10.13 21.75
N MET A 192 -19.63 -9.82 22.40
CA MET A 192 -18.30 -9.73 21.77
C MET A 192 -17.96 -10.97 20.94
N GLY A 193 -18.22 -12.18 21.49
CA GLY A 193 -17.93 -13.44 20.82
C GLY A 193 -18.80 -13.75 19.58
N LYS A 194 -19.83 -12.94 19.30
CA LYS A 194 -20.73 -13.12 18.16
C LYS A 194 -20.40 -12.21 16.96
N LEU A 195 -19.52 -11.25 17.12
CA LEU A 195 -19.20 -10.27 16.07
C LEU A 195 -18.47 -10.90 14.91
N VAL A 196 -18.86 -10.58 13.67
CA VAL A 196 -18.29 -11.13 12.43
C VAL A 196 -17.67 -10.03 11.57
N VAL A 197 -16.51 -10.34 11.02
CA VAL A 197 -15.75 -9.46 10.11
C VAL A 197 -15.66 -10.11 8.73
N TYR A 198 -15.93 -9.32 7.68
CA TYR A 198 -15.99 -9.77 6.30
C TYR A 198 -14.92 -9.10 5.44
N GLY A 199 -14.34 -9.88 4.53
CA GLY A 199 -13.49 -9.45 3.42
C GLY A 199 -13.50 -10.52 2.35
N SER A 200 -12.79 -10.30 1.24
CA SER A 200 -12.54 -11.35 0.25
C SER A 200 -11.29 -12.15 0.59
N ASP A 201 -11.08 -13.29 -0.06
CA ASP A 201 -9.82 -14.04 -0.01
C ASP A 201 -8.65 -13.28 -0.69
N GLN A 202 -8.93 -12.14 -1.32
CA GLN A 202 -7.96 -11.20 -1.89
C GLN A 202 -7.70 -9.99 -0.99
N THR A 203 -8.50 -9.79 0.07
CA THR A 203 -8.29 -8.71 1.04
C THR A 203 -6.94 -8.89 1.73
N HIS A 204 -6.22 -7.78 1.93
CA HIS A 204 -4.90 -7.83 2.54
C HIS A 204 -4.93 -8.43 3.95
N CYS A 205 -3.89 -9.18 4.32
CA CYS A 205 -3.78 -9.87 5.62
C CYS A 205 -3.88 -8.93 6.84
N SER A 206 -3.71 -7.62 6.64
CA SER A 206 -3.94 -6.60 7.68
C SER A 206 -5.33 -6.65 8.30
N LEU A 207 -6.37 -7.00 7.53
CA LEU A 207 -7.73 -7.16 8.07
C LEU A 207 -7.82 -8.33 9.05
N GLN A 208 -7.27 -9.49 8.67
CA GLN A 208 -7.27 -10.66 9.55
C GLN A 208 -6.45 -10.39 10.82
N ASN A 209 -5.31 -9.71 10.68
CA ASN A 209 -4.47 -9.34 11.82
C ASN A 209 -5.19 -8.33 12.73
N ALA A 210 -5.83 -7.31 12.16
CA ALA A 210 -6.64 -6.34 12.91
C ALA A 210 -7.81 -7.03 13.66
N ALA A 211 -8.50 -7.97 13.01
CA ALA A 211 -9.58 -8.74 13.63
C ALA A 211 -9.09 -9.52 14.87
N ARG A 212 -7.94 -10.19 14.75
CA ARG A 212 -7.33 -10.92 15.88
C ARG A 212 -6.96 -9.97 17.03
N ILE A 213 -6.32 -8.85 16.73
CA ILE A 213 -5.91 -7.86 17.76
C ILE A 213 -7.14 -7.23 18.41
N ALA A 214 -8.20 -6.96 17.63
CA ALA A 214 -9.47 -6.45 18.13
C ALA A 214 -10.27 -7.47 18.96
N GLY A 215 -9.82 -8.73 19.09
CA GLY A 215 -10.46 -9.77 19.86
C GLY A 215 -11.64 -10.45 19.16
N ILE A 216 -11.74 -10.32 17.84
CA ILE A 216 -12.74 -11.07 17.04
C ILE A 216 -12.36 -12.56 17.07
N ASN A 217 -13.35 -13.42 17.34
CA ASN A 217 -13.15 -14.86 17.30
C ASN A 217 -12.62 -15.27 15.90
N PRO A 218 -11.52 -16.03 15.79
CA PRO A 218 -10.98 -16.48 14.50
C PRO A 218 -12.02 -17.20 13.62
N SER A 219 -12.96 -17.94 14.22
CA SER A 219 -14.07 -18.58 13.50
C SER A 219 -15.09 -17.59 12.91
N ASN A 220 -15.06 -16.33 13.32
CA ASN A 220 -15.95 -15.26 12.85
C ASN A 220 -15.27 -14.32 11.86
N PHE A 221 -14.16 -14.71 11.28
CA PHE A 221 -13.53 -14.02 10.15
C PHE A 221 -13.93 -14.69 8.84
N ARG A 222 -14.57 -13.96 7.94
CA ARG A 222 -15.05 -14.45 6.64
C ARG A 222 -14.17 -13.94 5.51
N ALA A 223 -13.35 -14.85 4.95
CA ALA A 223 -12.61 -14.63 3.70
C ALA A 223 -13.46 -15.19 2.54
N ILE A 224 -14.34 -14.36 1.99
CA ILE A 224 -15.29 -14.76 0.94
C ILE A 224 -14.53 -15.08 -0.34
N LYS A 225 -14.79 -16.26 -0.91
CA LYS A 225 -14.12 -16.74 -2.11
C LYS A 225 -14.44 -15.87 -3.32
N THR A 226 -13.39 -15.47 -4.02
CA THR A 226 -13.46 -14.77 -5.30
C THR A 226 -13.17 -15.72 -6.45
N THR A 227 -13.57 -15.38 -7.67
CA THR A 227 -13.44 -16.23 -8.83
C THR A 227 -12.87 -15.48 -10.04
N LYS A 228 -12.35 -16.21 -11.01
CA LYS A 228 -11.93 -15.63 -12.30
C LYS A 228 -13.09 -14.89 -12.99
N ARG A 229 -14.33 -15.39 -12.86
CA ARG A 229 -15.52 -14.77 -13.45
C ARG A 229 -15.81 -13.38 -12.89
N THR A 230 -15.49 -13.14 -11.62
CA THR A 230 -15.60 -11.80 -10.99
C THR A 230 -14.31 -11.00 -11.12
N SER A 231 -13.35 -11.44 -11.93
CA SER A 231 -11.99 -10.87 -11.99
C SER A 231 -11.36 -10.75 -10.58
N PHE A 232 -11.65 -11.72 -9.71
CA PHE A 232 -11.20 -11.79 -8.31
C PHE A 232 -11.66 -10.60 -7.44
N SER A 233 -12.77 -9.99 -7.78
CA SER A 233 -13.47 -8.98 -7.01
C SER A 233 -14.50 -9.64 -6.08
N LEU A 234 -14.77 -9.03 -4.93
CA LEU A 234 -15.79 -9.49 -3.97
C LEU A 234 -17.19 -9.39 -4.57
N SER A 235 -17.91 -10.51 -4.61
CA SER A 235 -19.30 -10.53 -5.09
C SER A 235 -20.25 -10.04 -4.00
N PRO A 236 -21.10 -9.03 -4.27
CA PRO A 236 -22.15 -8.60 -3.34
C PRO A 236 -23.14 -9.73 -2.97
N ASP A 237 -23.46 -10.60 -3.94
CA ASP A 237 -24.37 -11.74 -3.69
C ASP A 237 -23.74 -12.78 -2.76
N SER A 238 -22.45 -13.11 -2.99
CA SER A 238 -21.73 -14.02 -2.09
C SER A 238 -21.58 -13.45 -0.68
N LEU A 239 -21.40 -12.12 -0.57
CA LEU A 239 -21.39 -11.44 0.72
C LEU A 239 -22.76 -11.53 1.40
N ARG A 240 -23.87 -11.27 0.69
CA ARG A 240 -25.23 -11.40 1.23
C ARG A 240 -25.51 -12.81 1.74
N SER A 241 -25.15 -13.84 0.98
CA SER A 241 -25.34 -15.23 1.39
C SER A 241 -24.58 -15.53 2.70
N ALA A 242 -23.31 -15.15 2.78
CA ALA A 242 -22.51 -15.36 3.99
C ALA A 242 -23.07 -14.60 5.21
N ILE A 243 -23.60 -13.38 5.03
CA ILE A 243 -24.21 -12.61 6.10
C ILE A 243 -25.51 -13.28 6.57
N CYS A 244 -26.35 -13.76 5.65
CA CYS A 244 -27.59 -14.47 6.03
C CYS A 244 -27.29 -15.74 6.83
N GLU A 245 -26.33 -16.56 6.39
CA GLU A 245 -25.88 -17.75 7.11
C GLU A 245 -25.40 -17.43 8.53
N ASP A 246 -24.63 -16.34 8.70
CA ASP A 246 -24.14 -15.90 10.00
C ASP A 246 -25.28 -15.41 10.91
N ILE A 247 -26.26 -14.68 10.38
CA ILE A 247 -27.44 -14.21 11.13
C ILE A 247 -28.29 -15.41 11.58
N ASP A 248 -28.52 -16.39 10.69
CA ASP A 248 -29.26 -17.60 11.00
C ASP A 248 -28.55 -18.43 12.09
N ALA A 249 -27.21 -18.37 12.14
CA ALA A 249 -26.40 -18.96 13.21
C ALA A 249 -26.38 -18.13 14.51
N GLY A 250 -27.09 -17.00 14.58
CA GLY A 250 -27.13 -16.12 15.75
C GLY A 250 -25.89 -15.24 15.93
N LEU A 251 -25.08 -15.08 14.87
CA LEU A 251 -23.94 -14.18 14.84
C LEU A 251 -24.36 -12.76 14.41
N ILE A 252 -23.45 -11.80 14.59
CA ILE A 252 -23.76 -10.37 14.42
C ILE A 252 -22.77 -9.77 13.42
N PRO A 253 -23.22 -9.42 12.21
CA PRO A 253 -22.41 -8.71 11.22
C PRO A 253 -21.90 -7.38 11.80
N LEU A 254 -20.58 -7.12 11.65
CA LEU A 254 -19.94 -5.95 12.23
C LEU A 254 -19.26 -5.06 11.21
N PHE A 255 -18.35 -5.63 10.42
CA PHE A 255 -17.38 -4.88 9.64
C PHE A 255 -17.15 -5.54 8.28
N LEU A 256 -17.13 -4.73 7.24
CA LEU A 256 -16.77 -5.12 5.88
C LEU A 256 -15.58 -4.29 5.42
N CYS A 257 -14.52 -4.96 4.95
CA CYS A 257 -13.40 -4.32 4.24
C CYS A 257 -13.52 -4.60 2.75
N ALA A 258 -13.87 -3.59 1.98
CA ALA A 258 -13.83 -3.61 0.52
C ALA A 258 -12.51 -3.04 0.02
N THR A 259 -11.89 -3.68 -0.98
CA THR A 259 -10.55 -3.30 -1.45
C THR A 259 -10.61 -2.73 -2.86
N VAL A 260 -9.96 -1.58 -3.07
CA VAL A 260 -9.73 -0.99 -4.39
C VAL A 260 -8.26 -1.16 -4.76
N GLY A 261 -7.98 -2.15 -5.62
CA GLY A 261 -6.63 -2.55 -6.00
C GLY A 261 -6.02 -3.59 -5.05
N THR A 262 -6.57 -4.81 -5.06
CA THR A 262 -6.08 -5.94 -4.23
C THR A 262 -4.62 -6.23 -4.46
N THR A 263 -3.93 -6.78 -3.44
CA THR A 263 -2.48 -7.01 -3.50
C THR A 263 -2.10 -8.00 -4.60
N SER A 264 -2.88 -9.04 -4.81
CA SER A 264 -2.55 -10.10 -5.78
C SER A 264 -2.70 -9.65 -7.23
N THR A 265 -3.84 -9.03 -7.57
CA THR A 265 -4.26 -8.80 -8.97
C THR A 265 -4.66 -7.37 -9.27
N THR A 266 -4.66 -6.48 -8.27
CA THR A 266 -5.26 -5.15 -8.35
C THR A 266 -6.76 -5.15 -8.67
N ALA A 267 -7.48 -6.21 -8.31
CA ALA A 267 -8.93 -6.29 -8.45
C ALA A 267 -9.62 -5.15 -7.68
N ILE A 268 -10.79 -4.76 -8.18
CA ILE A 268 -11.57 -3.64 -7.65
C ILE A 268 -12.90 -4.19 -7.16
N ASP A 269 -13.14 -4.10 -5.87
CA ASP A 269 -14.43 -4.46 -5.29
C ASP A 269 -15.50 -3.42 -5.65
N PRO A 270 -16.75 -3.82 -5.97
CA PRO A 270 -17.81 -2.91 -6.41
C PRO A 270 -18.40 -2.13 -5.22
N ILE A 271 -17.75 -1.01 -4.86
CA ILE A 271 -18.03 -0.25 -3.63
C ILE A 271 -19.51 0.14 -3.49
N GLY A 272 -20.14 0.61 -4.59
CA GLY A 272 -21.56 1.01 -4.57
C GLY A 272 -22.48 -0.14 -4.12
N SER A 273 -22.39 -1.29 -4.77
CA SER A 273 -23.21 -2.46 -4.42
C SER A 273 -22.87 -3.03 -3.04
N LEU A 274 -21.59 -3.00 -2.64
CA LEU A 274 -21.17 -3.41 -1.30
C LEU A 274 -21.66 -2.44 -0.21
N SER A 275 -21.75 -1.15 -0.55
CA SER A 275 -22.33 -0.12 0.32
C SER A 275 -23.81 -0.38 0.59
N ASP A 276 -24.58 -0.80 -0.42
CA ASP A 276 -25.99 -1.19 -0.25
C ASP A 276 -26.10 -2.37 0.70
N VAL A 277 -25.28 -3.41 0.52
CA VAL A 277 -25.23 -4.55 1.44
C VAL A 277 -24.88 -4.10 2.86
N ALA A 278 -23.84 -3.29 3.02
CA ALA A 278 -23.41 -2.81 4.33
C ALA A 278 -24.53 -2.01 5.03
N LYS A 279 -25.27 -1.21 4.29
CA LYS A 279 -26.43 -0.46 4.79
C LYS A 279 -27.58 -1.37 5.23
N ASP A 280 -27.93 -2.38 4.42
CA ASP A 280 -29.03 -3.30 4.70
C ASP A 280 -28.81 -4.07 6.02
N TYR A 281 -27.58 -4.43 6.32
CA TYR A 281 -27.22 -5.22 7.50
C TYR A 281 -26.56 -4.42 8.64
N GLY A 282 -26.39 -3.11 8.47
CA GLY A 282 -25.81 -2.23 9.49
C GLY A 282 -24.32 -2.45 9.76
N LEU A 283 -23.55 -2.87 8.74
CA LEU A 283 -22.12 -3.06 8.81
C LEU A 283 -21.38 -1.72 8.77
N TRP A 284 -20.22 -1.65 9.43
CA TRP A 284 -19.23 -0.63 9.14
C TRP A 284 -18.51 -1.00 7.83
N LEU A 285 -18.64 -0.19 6.80
CA LEU A 285 -17.92 -0.34 5.55
C LEU A 285 -16.63 0.50 5.59
N HIS A 286 -15.48 -0.19 5.53
CA HIS A 286 -14.17 0.41 5.31
C HIS A 286 -13.71 0.14 3.87
N VAL A 287 -13.27 1.19 3.17
CA VAL A 287 -12.68 1.06 1.83
C VAL A 287 -11.17 1.15 1.96
N ASP A 288 -10.49 0.02 1.74
CA ASP A 288 -9.03 -0.06 1.64
C ASP A 288 -8.59 0.21 0.20
N ALA A 289 -8.15 1.42 -0.06
CA ALA A 289 -7.57 1.84 -1.33
C ALA A 289 -6.06 2.11 -1.20
N ALA A 290 -5.37 1.33 -0.36
CA ALA A 290 -3.97 1.53 0.02
C ALA A 290 -3.03 1.75 -1.17
N TYR A 291 -3.25 1.04 -2.28
CA TYR A 291 -2.49 1.21 -3.52
C TYR A 291 -3.21 2.12 -4.50
N ALA A 292 -4.40 1.72 -4.94
CA ALA A 292 -5.07 2.37 -6.06
C ALA A 292 -5.78 3.68 -5.68
N GLY A 293 -5.93 4.00 -4.40
CA GLY A 293 -6.45 5.29 -3.98
C GLY A 293 -5.67 6.47 -4.56
N SER A 294 -4.35 6.33 -4.72
CA SER A 294 -3.51 7.39 -5.29
C SER A 294 -3.92 7.78 -6.71
N VAL A 295 -4.25 6.82 -7.58
CA VAL A 295 -4.60 7.11 -8.98
C VAL A 295 -5.99 7.72 -9.12
N CYS A 296 -6.84 7.64 -8.10
CA CYS A 296 -8.19 8.23 -8.10
C CYS A 296 -8.19 9.77 -8.15
N ILE A 297 -7.04 10.43 -7.96
CA ILE A 297 -6.93 11.87 -8.25
C ILE A 297 -7.04 12.17 -9.76
N CYS A 298 -6.78 11.17 -10.64
CA CYS A 298 -6.97 11.29 -12.08
C CYS A 298 -8.45 11.07 -12.41
N PRO A 299 -9.11 12.00 -13.13
CA PRO A 299 -10.55 11.93 -13.41
C PRO A 299 -10.99 10.61 -14.06
N GLU A 300 -10.16 10.06 -14.93
CA GLU A 300 -10.43 8.81 -15.67
C GLU A 300 -10.42 7.56 -14.77
N PHE A 301 -9.85 7.63 -13.57
CA PHE A 301 -9.82 6.53 -12.59
C PHE A 301 -10.71 6.78 -11.37
N ARG A 302 -11.32 7.98 -11.25
CA ARG A 302 -12.15 8.33 -10.09
C ARG A 302 -13.32 7.36 -9.88
N HIS A 303 -13.87 6.86 -10.97
CA HIS A 303 -15.02 5.94 -10.97
C HIS A 303 -14.79 4.65 -10.18
N VAL A 304 -13.53 4.22 -9.97
CA VAL A 304 -13.23 2.98 -9.24
C VAL A 304 -13.58 3.05 -7.74
N ILE A 305 -13.84 4.25 -7.23
CA ILE A 305 -14.33 4.48 -5.86
C ILE A 305 -15.75 5.05 -5.83
N ASP A 306 -16.53 4.90 -6.92
CA ASP A 306 -17.94 5.28 -6.92
C ASP A 306 -18.72 4.44 -5.90
N GLY A 307 -19.58 5.09 -5.12
CA GLY A 307 -20.25 4.48 -3.97
C GLY A 307 -19.52 4.70 -2.63
N VAL A 308 -18.36 5.36 -2.64
CA VAL A 308 -17.61 5.68 -1.39
C VAL A 308 -18.44 6.53 -0.43
N GLU A 309 -19.42 7.27 -0.93
CA GLU A 309 -20.38 8.02 -0.11
C GLU A 309 -21.16 7.15 0.88
N GLY A 310 -21.29 5.85 0.63
CA GLY A 310 -21.88 4.90 1.55
C GLY A 310 -20.93 4.32 2.59
N ALA A 311 -19.62 4.43 2.39
CA ALA A 311 -18.61 3.91 3.33
C ALA A 311 -18.55 4.75 4.63
N ASN A 312 -18.13 4.13 5.73
CA ASN A 312 -17.88 4.79 7.01
C ASN A 312 -16.47 5.33 7.12
N SER A 313 -15.52 4.68 6.44
CA SER A 313 -14.11 5.06 6.42
C SER A 313 -13.45 4.70 5.08
N PHE A 314 -12.44 5.46 4.72
CA PHE A 314 -11.65 5.28 3.49
C PHE A 314 -10.17 5.49 3.80
N SER A 315 -9.29 4.64 3.28
CA SER A 315 -7.86 4.81 3.46
C SER A 315 -7.05 4.63 2.18
N LEU A 316 -5.94 5.37 2.07
CA LEU A 316 -4.91 5.17 1.05
C LEU A 316 -3.50 5.35 1.64
N ASN A 317 -2.50 4.72 1.03
CA ASN A 317 -1.10 4.89 1.42
C ASN A 317 -0.37 5.83 0.47
N ALA A 318 -0.20 7.09 0.86
CA ALA A 318 0.57 8.04 0.07
C ALA A 318 2.03 7.62 -0.14
N HIS A 319 2.58 6.83 0.78
CA HIS A 319 3.93 6.26 0.66
C HIS A 319 4.06 5.11 -0.37
N LYS A 320 2.94 4.55 -0.88
CA LYS A 320 3.01 3.53 -1.93
C LYS A 320 3.18 4.16 -3.31
N TRP A 321 2.24 5.02 -3.72
CA TRP A 321 2.21 5.51 -5.10
C TRP A 321 1.88 7.01 -5.21
N PHE A 322 2.37 7.82 -4.27
CA PHE A 322 2.08 9.26 -4.21
C PHE A 322 3.30 10.14 -3.88
N LEU A 323 4.50 9.72 -4.29
CA LEU A 323 5.76 10.46 -4.12
C LEU A 323 6.09 10.88 -2.68
N THR A 324 5.43 10.28 -1.70
CA THR A 324 5.60 10.56 -0.28
C THR A 324 6.38 9.43 0.37
N THR A 325 7.44 9.75 1.09
CA THR A 325 8.27 8.74 1.78
C THR A 325 7.49 7.96 2.85
N LEU A 326 7.89 6.71 3.11
CA LEU A 326 7.36 5.87 4.18
C LEU A 326 7.65 6.57 5.54
N ASP A 327 6.71 6.63 6.49
CA ASP A 327 5.38 6.10 6.51
C ASP A 327 4.32 7.21 6.37
N CYS A 328 3.28 7.01 5.58
CA CYS A 328 2.22 7.99 5.38
C CYS A 328 0.94 7.29 4.84
N CYS A 329 0.09 6.84 5.75
CA CYS A 329 -1.24 6.31 5.44
C CYS A 329 -2.29 7.36 5.77
N CYS A 330 -3.11 7.72 4.81
CA CYS A 330 -4.21 8.68 4.97
C CYS A 330 -5.50 7.92 5.26
N LEU A 331 -6.13 8.20 6.40
CA LEU A 331 -7.42 7.64 6.80
C LEU A 331 -8.44 8.76 6.95
N TRP A 332 -9.59 8.63 6.30
CA TRP A 332 -10.76 9.50 6.49
C TRP A 332 -11.89 8.71 7.12
N VAL A 333 -12.64 9.37 7.99
CA VAL A 333 -13.83 8.83 8.65
C VAL A 333 -14.99 9.82 8.59
N LYS A 334 -16.21 9.31 8.43
CA LYS A 334 -17.42 10.15 8.44
C LYS A 334 -17.80 10.64 9.83
N ASP A 335 -17.55 9.80 10.84
CA ASP A 335 -17.84 10.11 12.24
C ASP A 335 -16.58 9.93 13.08
N PRO A 336 -15.77 11.01 13.24
CA PRO A 336 -14.60 10.98 14.11
C PRO A 336 -14.92 10.63 15.57
N SER A 337 -16.14 10.91 16.02
CA SER A 337 -16.55 10.61 17.40
C SER A 337 -16.50 9.12 17.74
N ALA A 338 -16.63 8.26 16.71
CA ALA A 338 -16.51 6.83 16.87
C ALA A 338 -15.07 6.40 17.24
N LEU A 339 -14.06 7.01 16.57
CA LEU A 339 -12.64 6.82 16.93
C LEU A 339 -12.36 7.36 18.33
N ILE A 340 -12.73 8.62 18.59
CA ILE A 340 -12.48 9.30 19.87
C ILE A 340 -13.07 8.49 21.04
N LYS A 341 -14.31 8.03 20.94
CA LYS A 341 -14.97 7.23 21.99
C LYS A 341 -14.32 5.89 22.28
N SER A 342 -13.52 5.37 21.36
CA SER A 342 -12.90 4.04 21.46
C SER A 342 -11.41 4.09 21.75
N LEU A 343 -10.71 5.15 21.33
CA LEU A 343 -9.26 5.26 21.40
C LEU A 343 -8.78 6.31 22.40
N SER A 344 -9.66 7.25 22.81
CA SER A 344 -9.27 8.33 23.71
C SER A 344 -8.93 7.81 25.10
N THR A 345 -7.83 8.34 25.62
CA THR A 345 -7.50 8.35 27.06
C THR A 345 -7.36 9.81 27.49
N ASN A 346 -7.93 10.19 28.62
CA ASN A 346 -7.94 11.56 29.08
C ASN A 346 -7.33 11.74 30.48
N PRO A 347 -6.04 11.42 30.68
CA PRO A 347 -5.35 11.63 31.92
C PRO A 347 -5.20 13.14 32.20
N GLU A 348 -5.06 13.51 33.48
CA GLU A 348 -5.04 14.92 33.91
C GLU A 348 -3.97 15.77 33.20
N TYR A 349 -2.78 15.19 33.00
CA TYR A 349 -1.64 15.88 32.37
C TYR A 349 -1.84 16.20 30.87
N LEU A 350 -2.85 15.64 30.20
CA LEU A 350 -3.18 15.95 28.81
C LEU A 350 -4.29 17.00 28.67
N LYS A 351 -4.96 17.37 29.76
CA LYS A 351 -6.02 18.35 29.73
C LYS A 351 -5.46 19.76 29.51
N ASN A 352 -6.10 20.52 28.64
CA ASN A 352 -5.76 21.89 28.35
C ASN A 352 -6.99 22.65 27.84
N LYS A 353 -6.95 23.99 27.93
CA LYS A 353 -8.08 24.85 27.56
C LYS A 353 -8.49 24.72 26.09
N ALA A 354 -7.55 24.49 25.18
CA ALA A 354 -7.84 24.36 23.76
C ALA A 354 -8.66 23.09 23.50
N THR A 355 -8.25 21.94 24.09
CA THR A 355 -8.99 20.69 24.03
C THR A 355 -10.39 20.82 24.65
N ASP A 356 -10.48 21.46 25.83
CA ASP A 356 -11.75 21.62 26.55
C ASP A 356 -12.75 22.50 25.77
N SER A 357 -12.26 23.45 24.97
CA SER A 357 -13.09 24.30 24.11
C SER A 357 -13.74 23.55 22.95
N ARG A 358 -13.26 22.34 22.60
CA ARG A 358 -13.66 21.52 21.43
C ARG A 358 -13.50 22.25 20.08
N GLN A 359 -12.61 23.24 20.01
CA GLN A 359 -12.33 23.99 18.78
C GLN A 359 -11.14 23.42 18.01
N VAL A 360 -10.43 22.47 18.59
CA VAL A 360 -9.22 21.88 18.02
C VAL A 360 -9.35 20.36 17.92
N VAL A 361 -8.53 19.78 17.06
CA VAL A 361 -8.39 18.34 16.93
C VAL A 361 -7.22 17.86 17.78
N ASP A 362 -7.43 16.81 18.57
CA ASP A 362 -6.36 16.11 19.29
C ASP A 362 -6.16 14.75 18.65
N TYR A 363 -5.18 14.64 17.78
CA TYR A 363 -4.95 13.43 16.99
C TYR A 363 -4.54 12.19 17.80
N LYS A 364 -4.10 12.36 19.07
CA LYS A 364 -3.90 11.23 19.99
C LYS A 364 -5.15 10.35 20.14
N ASP A 365 -6.34 10.94 19.94
CA ASP A 365 -7.63 10.28 20.08
C ASP A 365 -8.12 9.62 18.77
N TRP A 366 -7.33 9.74 17.67
CA TRP A 366 -7.64 9.20 16.35
C TRP A 366 -6.71 8.06 15.93
N GLN A 367 -5.81 7.64 16.81
CA GLN A 367 -4.79 6.62 16.57
C GLN A 367 -4.55 5.77 17.81
N LEU A 368 -3.76 4.69 17.65
CA LEU A 368 -3.45 3.76 18.75
C LEU A 368 -2.41 4.32 19.72
N THR A 369 -1.40 5.00 19.19
CA THR A 369 -0.26 5.49 19.97
C THR A 369 -0.46 6.92 20.43
N LEU A 370 0.05 7.28 21.61
CA LEU A 370 0.03 8.65 22.09
C LEU A 370 0.96 9.54 21.23
N SER A 371 2.23 9.12 21.12
CA SER A 371 3.25 9.88 20.39
C SER A 371 3.03 9.76 18.88
N ARG A 372 3.28 10.88 18.18
CA ARG A 372 3.15 10.93 16.73
C ARG A 372 4.14 11.91 16.10
N ARG A 373 4.57 11.57 14.89
CA ARG A 373 5.48 12.37 14.07
C ARG A 373 4.72 13.46 13.32
N PHE A 374 5.43 14.50 12.90
CA PHE A 374 4.88 15.57 12.06
C PHE A 374 4.79 15.14 10.58
N ARG A 375 4.04 14.04 10.30
CA ARG A 375 3.94 13.42 8.95
C ARG A 375 3.32 14.36 7.91
N SER A 376 2.49 15.31 8.32
CA SER A 376 1.84 16.24 7.41
C SER A 376 2.82 17.13 6.64
N LEU A 377 4.02 17.39 7.17
CA LEU A 377 5.04 18.16 6.45
C LEU A 377 5.43 17.52 5.12
N LYS A 378 5.76 16.23 5.10
CA LYS A 378 6.18 15.58 3.86
C LYS A 378 5.05 15.51 2.83
N LEU A 379 3.82 15.27 3.26
CA LEU A 379 2.66 15.30 2.38
C LEU A 379 2.43 16.71 1.82
N TRP A 380 2.51 17.73 2.67
CA TRP A 380 2.38 19.13 2.27
C TRP A 380 3.46 19.56 1.26
N PHE A 381 4.72 19.15 1.48
CA PHE A 381 5.82 19.39 0.53
C PHE A 381 5.53 18.76 -0.83
N VAL A 382 5.09 17.51 -0.86
CA VAL A 382 4.74 16.80 -2.09
C VAL A 382 3.61 17.51 -2.83
N LEU A 383 2.51 17.81 -2.13
CA LEU A 383 1.36 18.50 -2.71
C LEU A 383 1.72 19.88 -3.28
N ARG A 384 2.55 20.64 -2.57
CA ARG A 384 2.97 21.99 -2.97
C ARG A 384 4.00 21.98 -4.09
N ASN A 385 4.97 21.06 -4.04
CA ASN A 385 6.09 21.02 -4.98
C ASN A 385 5.68 20.47 -6.35
N TYR A 386 4.86 19.40 -6.35
CA TYR A 386 4.42 18.78 -7.60
C TYR A 386 3.09 19.37 -8.11
N GLY A 387 2.19 19.76 -7.24
CA GLY A 387 0.84 20.15 -7.61
C GLY A 387 0.05 18.99 -8.25
N VAL A 388 -1.25 19.21 -8.49
CA VAL A 388 -2.15 18.19 -9.01
C VAL A 388 -1.72 17.69 -10.40
N ALA A 389 -1.28 18.60 -11.27
CA ALA A 389 -0.95 18.26 -12.66
C ALA A 389 0.20 17.26 -12.74
N LYS A 390 1.35 17.56 -12.12
CA LYS A 390 2.52 16.66 -12.16
C LYS A 390 2.27 15.34 -11.43
N LEU A 391 1.49 15.34 -10.35
CA LEU A 391 1.09 14.10 -9.66
C LEU A 391 0.25 13.20 -10.58
N ARG A 392 -0.70 13.77 -11.30
CA ARG A 392 -1.49 13.04 -12.31
C ARG A 392 -0.62 12.50 -13.45
N ASP A 393 0.29 13.30 -13.97
CA ASP A 393 1.18 12.89 -15.06
C ASP A 393 2.11 11.75 -14.61
N PHE A 394 2.64 11.80 -13.39
CA PHE A 394 3.42 10.73 -12.78
C PHE A 394 2.63 9.41 -12.71
N LEU A 395 1.40 9.44 -12.21
CA LEU A 395 0.55 8.26 -12.10
C LEU A 395 0.20 7.68 -13.48
N ARG A 396 -0.16 8.55 -14.44
CA ARG A 396 -0.46 8.16 -15.82
C ARG A 396 0.73 7.53 -16.53
N SER A 397 1.93 8.06 -16.32
CA SER A 397 3.15 7.52 -16.92
C SER A 397 3.38 6.06 -16.51
N HIS A 398 3.17 5.72 -15.23
CA HIS A 398 3.29 4.35 -14.73
C HIS A 398 2.21 3.43 -15.30
N VAL A 399 0.97 3.89 -15.41
CA VAL A 399 -0.11 3.13 -16.06
C VAL A 399 0.22 2.86 -17.53
N ASN A 400 0.77 3.85 -18.26
CA ASN A 400 1.17 3.69 -19.64
C ASN A 400 2.36 2.73 -19.81
N MET A 401 3.35 2.78 -18.92
CA MET A 401 4.46 1.83 -18.93
C MET A 401 4.00 0.39 -18.62
N ALA A 402 3.03 0.21 -17.72
CA ALA A 402 2.43 -1.11 -17.50
C ALA A 402 1.64 -1.60 -18.72
N LYS A 403 0.95 -0.71 -19.43
CA LYS A 403 0.29 -1.04 -20.70
C LYS A 403 1.29 -1.46 -21.77
N LEU A 404 2.45 -0.80 -21.83
CA LEU A 404 3.54 -1.17 -22.73
C LEU A 404 4.04 -2.60 -22.42
N PHE A 405 4.29 -2.91 -21.16
CA PHE A 405 4.70 -4.25 -20.73
C PHE A 405 3.64 -5.32 -21.06
N GLU A 406 2.35 -5.03 -20.80
CA GLU A 406 1.23 -5.90 -21.18
C GLU A 406 1.23 -6.19 -22.68
N GLY A 407 1.52 -5.18 -23.53
CA GLY A 407 1.69 -5.33 -24.96
C GLY A 407 2.80 -6.30 -25.33
N PHE A 408 3.94 -6.26 -24.67
CA PHE A 408 5.03 -7.21 -24.88
C PHE A 408 4.62 -8.64 -24.51
N VAL A 409 4.00 -8.84 -23.35
CA VAL A 409 3.52 -10.16 -22.89
C VAL A 409 2.51 -10.76 -23.87
N THR A 410 1.54 -9.96 -24.35
CA THR A 410 0.49 -10.43 -25.26
C THR A 410 1.02 -10.75 -26.65
N SER A 411 2.06 -10.06 -27.10
CA SER A 411 2.71 -10.28 -28.40
C SER A 411 3.56 -11.55 -28.45
N ASP A 412 4.05 -12.05 -27.32
CA ASP A 412 4.84 -13.28 -27.25
C ASP A 412 3.92 -14.48 -26.97
N LYS A 413 3.88 -15.45 -27.91
CA LYS A 413 2.99 -16.60 -27.81
C LYS A 413 3.28 -17.53 -26.64
N ARG A 414 4.48 -17.47 -26.07
CA ARG A 414 4.90 -18.28 -24.91
C ARG A 414 4.30 -17.79 -23.59
N PHE A 415 3.78 -16.57 -23.55
CA PHE A 415 3.28 -15.95 -22.34
C PHE A 415 1.79 -15.62 -22.43
N GLU A 416 1.16 -15.50 -21.29
CA GLU A 416 -0.21 -14.98 -21.17
C GLU A 416 -0.33 -13.97 -20.02
N VAL A 417 -1.25 -13.03 -20.17
CA VAL A 417 -1.76 -12.19 -19.10
C VAL A 417 -2.89 -12.95 -18.42
N VAL A 418 -2.73 -13.27 -17.12
CA VAL A 418 -3.64 -14.17 -16.38
C VAL A 418 -4.93 -13.49 -15.97
N VAL A 419 -4.86 -12.20 -15.63
CA VAL A 419 -6.02 -11.35 -15.29
C VAL A 419 -5.94 -10.04 -16.05
N PRO A 420 -7.07 -9.39 -16.36
CA PRO A 420 -7.04 -8.07 -16.99
C PRO A 420 -6.20 -7.10 -16.16
N ARG A 421 -5.34 -6.33 -16.83
CA ARG A 421 -4.53 -5.33 -16.17
C ARG A 421 -5.41 -4.23 -15.58
N SER A 422 -5.22 -3.95 -14.31
CA SER A 422 -5.74 -2.75 -13.66
C SER A 422 -4.58 -1.89 -13.17
N PHE A 423 -4.65 -0.60 -13.44
CA PHE A 423 -3.61 0.36 -13.03
C PHE A 423 -2.22 0.04 -13.58
N ALA A 424 -1.19 0.01 -12.71
CA ALA A 424 0.20 -0.15 -13.11
C ALA A 424 0.80 -1.52 -12.75
N VAL A 425 -0.03 -2.58 -12.67
CA VAL A 425 0.42 -3.95 -12.38
C VAL A 425 -0.05 -4.90 -13.48
N VAL A 426 0.87 -5.74 -13.99
CA VAL A 426 0.58 -6.83 -14.94
C VAL A 426 0.82 -8.16 -14.28
N CYS A 427 -0.20 -9.04 -14.26
CA CYS A 427 -0.09 -10.41 -13.77
C CYS A 427 0.03 -11.35 -14.97
N PHE A 428 1.17 -12.00 -15.12
CA PHE A 428 1.50 -12.79 -16.29
C PHE A 428 2.23 -14.09 -15.92
N ARG A 429 2.30 -15.01 -16.87
CA ARG A 429 3.08 -16.25 -16.74
C ARG A 429 3.59 -16.75 -18.08
N VAL A 430 4.63 -17.60 -18.06
CA VAL A 430 5.04 -18.41 -19.20
C VAL A 430 4.18 -19.68 -19.24
N LEU A 431 3.81 -20.12 -20.44
CA LEU A 431 3.02 -21.33 -20.68
C LEU A 431 3.95 -22.54 -20.89
N SER A 432 3.60 -23.68 -20.32
CA SER A 432 4.25 -24.95 -20.70
C SER A 432 3.92 -25.29 -22.15
N PRO A 433 4.85 -25.91 -22.92
CA PRO A 433 4.58 -26.37 -24.26
C PRO A 433 3.35 -27.29 -24.33
N GLY A 434 2.49 -27.02 -25.31
CA GLY A 434 1.22 -27.74 -25.44
C GLY A 434 0.07 -27.21 -24.57
N MET A 435 0.29 -26.17 -23.77
CA MET A 435 -0.76 -25.43 -23.08
C MET A 435 -1.26 -24.29 -23.97
N GLY A 436 -2.53 -24.33 -24.39
CA GLY A 436 -3.15 -23.26 -25.13
C GLY A 436 -3.36 -22.02 -24.25
N LYS A 437 -3.29 -20.81 -24.83
CA LYS A 437 -3.72 -19.59 -24.11
C LYS A 437 -5.17 -19.76 -23.65
N ALA A 438 -5.46 -19.47 -22.39
CA ALA A 438 -6.84 -19.36 -21.93
C ALA A 438 -7.56 -18.31 -22.81
N ALA A 439 -8.83 -18.55 -23.19
CA ALA A 439 -9.58 -17.66 -24.07
C ALA A 439 -9.45 -16.22 -23.56
N SER A 440 -8.91 -15.35 -24.43
CA SER A 440 -8.68 -13.94 -24.09
C SER A 440 -10.01 -13.28 -23.71
N TYR A 441 -9.98 -12.41 -22.70
CA TYR A 441 -11.10 -11.55 -22.36
C TYR A 441 -11.42 -10.64 -23.57
N ALA A 442 -12.31 -11.09 -24.47
CA ALA A 442 -12.85 -10.25 -25.50
C ALA A 442 -13.82 -9.27 -24.85
N ASN A 443 -13.62 -7.98 -25.10
CA ASN A 443 -14.52 -6.90 -24.70
C ASN A 443 -15.96 -7.28 -25.07
N GLY A 444 -16.83 -7.41 -24.06
CA GLY A 444 -18.24 -7.70 -24.26
C GLY A 444 -18.97 -6.51 -24.87
N THR A 445 -19.15 -6.53 -26.17
CA THR A 445 -20.26 -5.85 -26.83
C THR A 445 -21.38 -6.88 -26.94
N THR A 446 -22.42 -6.66 -26.17
CA THR A 446 -23.68 -7.42 -26.23
C THR A 446 -24.34 -7.23 -27.59
N THR A 447 -24.35 -8.28 -28.40
CA THR A 447 -25.34 -8.40 -29.47
C THR A 447 -26.28 -9.55 -29.10
N ASN A 448 -27.54 -9.21 -28.85
CA ASN A 448 -28.65 -10.14 -28.70
C ASN A 448 -28.82 -10.93 -30.01
N GLY A 449 -28.69 -12.24 -29.93
CA GLY A 449 -29.05 -13.17 -30.99
C GLY A 449 -29.81 -14.35 -30.43
N HIS A 450 -31.13 -14.34 -30.60
CA HIS A 450 -31.99 -15.50 -30.38
C HIS A 450 -31.61 -16.60 -31.37
N THR A 451 -31.36 -17.82 -30.89
CA THR A 451 -31.58 -19.02 -31.70
C THR A 451 -32.15 -20.14 -30.80
N ASN A 452 -33.25 -20.68 -31.31
CA ASN A 452 -34.06 -21.75 -30.76
C ASN A 452 -33.32 -23.07 -30.63
N GLY A 453 -33.75 -23.85 -29.65
CA GLY A 453 -33.22 -25.15 -29.32
C GLY A 453 -33.54 -26.28 -30.30
N VAL A 454 -32.78 -27.35 -30.19
CA VAL A 454 -33.21 -28.72 -30.48
C VAL A 454 -32.54 -29.64 -29.45
N ASN A 455 -33.39 -30.39 -28.73
CA ASN A 455 -33.01 -31.48 -27.86
C ASN A 455 -32.45 -32.67 -28.65
N SER A 456 -31.33 -33.22 -28.23
CA SER A 456 -31.03 -34.64 -28.48
C SER A 456 -30.36 -35.25 -27.25
N HIS A 457 -31.07 -36.19 -26.64
CA HIS A 457 -30.55 -37.12 -25.62
C HIS A 457 -29.45 -38.03 -26.25
N ALA A 458 -28.30 -38.07 -25.63
CA ALA A 458 -27.38 -39.21 -25.77
C ALA A 458 -26.75 -39.48 -24.39
N ASN A 459 -27.05 -40.69 -23.87
CA ASN A 459 -26.40 -41.30 -22.72
C ASN A 459 -24.92 -41.59 -23.05
N GLY A 460 -24.02 -41.08 -22.21
CA GLY A 460 -22.59 -41.48 -22.19
C GLY A 460 -22.09 -41.30 -20.77
N LYS A 461 -22.14 -42.32 -19.95
CA LYS A 461 -21.37 -42.44 -18.71
C LYS A 461 -20.00 -42.97 -19.12
N GLY A 462 -18.95 -42.23 -18.82
CA GLY A 462 -17.56 -42.65 -18.91
C GLY A 462 -16.65 -41.49 -19.37
N ASP A 463 -15.64 -41.11 -18.57
CA ASP A 463 -14.46 -40.33 -18.88
C ASP A 463 -14.35 -38.86 -18.42
N ASP A 464 -15.12 -38.40 -17.43
CA ASP A 464 -14.89 -37.04 -16.89
C ASP A 464 -13.73 -36.96 -15.87
N HIS A 465 -13.30 -38.05 -15.24
CA HIS A 465 -12.21 -38.05 -14.23
C HIS A 465 -10.81 -37.93 -14.84
N ASP A 466 -10.54 -38.52 -16.00
CA ASP A 466 -9.21 -38.50 -16.64
C ASP A 466 -8.86 -37.11 -17.23
N HIS A 467 -9.84 -36.36 -17.68
CA HIS A 467 -9.60 -35.01 -18.21
C HIS A 467 -9.27 -33.98 -17.14
N ASP A 468 -9.87 -34.05 -15.94
CA ASP A 468 -9.61 -33.15 -14.83
C ASP A 468 -8.22 -33.38 -14.22
N ASP A 469 -7.79 -34.63 -14.05
CA ASP A 469 -6.46 -34.97 -13.53
C ASP A 469 -5.35 -34.52 -14.49
N HIS A 470 -5.54 -34.68 -15.81
CA HIS A 470 -4.55 -34.24 -16.80
C HIS A 470 -4.38 -32.73 -16.85
N ASN A 471 -5.46 -31.95 -16.72
CA ASN A 471 -5.42 -30.51 -16.65
C ASN A 471 -4.76 -30.03 -15.34
N TYR A 472 -5.04 -30.68 -14.22
CA TYR A 472 -4.41 -30.39 -12.93
C TYR A 472 -2.89 -30.61 -12.96
N MET A 473 -2.43 -31.71 -13.55
CA MET A 473 -0.99 -32.00 -13.69
C MET A 473 -0.27 -31.00 -14.59
N LYS A 474 -0.90 -30.54 -15.68
CA LYS A 474 -0.35 -29.50 -16.55
C LYS A 474 -0.27 -28.14 -15.85
N GLU A 475 -1.28 -27.78 -15.08
CA GLU A 475 -1.27 -26.54 -14.31
C GLU A 475 -0.18 -26.55 -13.23
N ALA A 476 -0.02 -27.67 -12.51
CA ALA A 476 1.04 -27.86 -11.52
C ALA A 476 2.44 -27.72 -12.14
N SER A 477 2.67 -28.34 -13.31
CA SER A 477 3.92 -28.21 -14.06
C SER A 477 4.18 -26.77 -14.52
N THR A 478 3.16 -26.09 -15.01
CA THR A 478 3.27 -24.67 -15.42
C THR A 478 3.55 -23.76 -14.23
N ASN A 479 2.94 -24.02 -13.08
CA ASN A 479 3.21 -23.27 -11.85
C ASN A 479 4.67 -23.43 -11.41
N GLU A 480 5.22 -24.66 -11.49
CA GLU A 480 6.63 -24.91 -11.14
C GLU A 480 7.59 -24.25 -12.12
N LEU A 481 7.32 -24.31 -13.42
CA LEU A 481 8.08 -23.60 -14.44
C LEU A 481 8.16 -22.08 -14.13
N ASN A 482 7.06 -21.48 -13.75
CA ASN A 482 7.01 -20.05 -13.42
C ASN A 482 7.73 -19.71 -12.10
N ARG A 483 7.76 -20.62 -11.11
CA ARG A 483 8.58 -20.43 -9.90
C ARG A 483 10.07 -20.40 -10.24
N LYS A 484 10.54 -21.37 -11.03
CA LYS A 484 11.94 -21.43 -11.49
C LYS A 484 12.32 -20.19 -12.31
N LEU A 485 11.42 -19.73 -13.20
CA LEU A 485 11.65 -18.53 -13.99
C LEU A 485 11.81 -17.30 -13.11
N LEU A 486 10.91 -17.08 -12.16
CA LEU A 486 10.99 -15.95 -11.25
C LEU A 486 12.24 -16.00 -10.38
N GLU A 487 12.61 -17.16 -9.86
CA GLU A 487 13.82 -17.34 -9.07
C GLU A 487 15.07 -17.02 -9.89
N SER A 488 15.15 -17.51 -11.13
CA SER A 488 16.27 -17.25 -12.04
C SER A 488 16.40 -15.75 -12.34
N ILE A 489 15.30 -15.06 -12.64
CA ILE A 489 15.28 -13.61 -12.88
C ILE A 489 15.78 -12.85 -11.65
N ASN A 490 15.22 -13.12 -10.49
CA ASN A 490 15.55 -12.42 -9.25
C ASN A 490 17.02 -12.67 -8.82
N LYS A 491 17.53 -13.87 -9.02
CA LYS A 491 18.92 -14.23 -8.74
C LYS A 491 19.92 -13.50 -9.64
N SER A 492 19.49 -13.04 -10.82
CA SER A 492 20.36 -12.24 -11.70
C SER A 492 20.74 -10.87 -11.11
N GLY A 493 19.92 -10.34 -10.17
CA GLY A 493 20.06 -8.99 -9.64
C GLY A 493 19.71 -7.86 -10.61
N LEU A 494 19.34 -8.18 -11.86
CA LEU A 494 19.03 -7.20 -12.91
C LEU A 494 17.61 -6.65 -12.80
N VAL A 495 16.66 -7.49 -12.43
CA VAL A 495 15.23 -7.17 -12.28
C VAL A 495 14.70 -7.86 -11.04
N PHE A 496 13.87 -7.18 -10.27
CA PHE A 496 13.21 -7.79 -9.11
C PHE A 496 11.70 -7.75 -9.27
N MET A 497 11.07 -8.93 -9.24
CA MET A 497 9.63 -9.13 -9.31
C MET A 497 9.15 -10.04 -8.19
N THR A 498 7.84 -10.04 -7.93
CA THR A 498 7.18 -10.96 -7.00
C THR A 498 6.12 -11.79 -7.71
N HIS A 499 5.51 -12.70 -6.96
CA HIS A 499 4.43 -13.56 -7.44
C HIS A 499 3.19 -13.45 -6.56
N SER A 500 2.13 -14.06 -7.05
CA SER A 500 0.95 -14.42 -6.28
C SER A 500 0.41 -15.76 -6.79
N VAL A 501 -0.48 -16.38 -6.01
CA VAL A 501 -1.27 -17.53 -6.47
C VAL A 501 -2.73 -17.10 -6.45
N VAL A 502 -3.37 -17.18 -7.61
CA VAL A 502 -4.74 -16.68 -7.80
C VAL A 502 -5.59 -17.77 -8.44
N GLY A 503 -6.58 -18.27 -7.72
CA GLY A 503 -7.38 -19.40 -8.20
C GLY A 503 -6.55 -20.67 -8.51
N GLY A 504 -5.47 -20.92 -7.77
CA GLY A 504 -4.56 -22.04 -7.98
C GLY A 504 -3.46 -21.81 -9.03
N VAL A 505 -3.51 -20.67 -9.74
CA VAL A 505 -2.54 -20.30 -10.80
C VAL A 505 -1.43 -19.43 -10.21
N PHE A 506 -0.18 -19.86 -10.40
CA PHE A 506 0.99 -19.05 -10.07
C PHE A 506 1.16 -17.94 -11.12
N VAL A 507 1.22 -16.70 -10.68
CA VAL A 507 1.39 -15.52 -11.54
C VAL A 507 2.60 -14.72 -11.09
N MET A 508 3.44 -14.33 -12.04
CA MET A 508 4.44 -13.29 -11.82
C MET A 508 3.75 -11.93 -11.88
N ARG A 509 4.14 -11.04 -10.98
CA ARG A 509 3.60 -9.69 -10.89
C ARG A 509 4.67 -8.69 -11.31
N PHE A 510 4.36 -7.89 -12.32
CA PHE A 510 5.17 -6.78 -12.76
C PHE A 510 4.49 -5.48 -12.36
N ALA A 511 4.98 -4.85 -11.28
CA ALA A 511 4.41 -3.64 -10.69
C ALA A 511 5.26 -2.43 -11.06
N VAL A 512 4.78 -1.59 -11.96
CA VAL A 512 5.44 -0.34 -12.32
C VAL A 512 5.14 0.73 -11.27
N GLY A 513 6.18 1.29 -10.64
CA GLY A 513 5.93 2.26 -9.58
C GLY A 513 7.17 2.89 -8.96
N ALA A 514 8.39 2.41 -9.23
CA ALA A 514 9.60 3.07 -8.77
C ALA A 514 9.69 4.50 -9.34
N THR A 515 10.11 5.47 -8.52
CA THR A 515 10.11 6.90 -8.90
C THR A 515 10.98 7.18 -10.13
N LEU A 516 12.07 6.43 -10.31
CA LEU A 516 13.06 6.61 -11.38
C LEU A 516 12.78 5.74 -12.62
N VAL A 517 11.67 4.99 -12.67
CA VAL A 517 11.37 4.12 -13.79
C VAL A 517 11.04 4.92 -15.06
N GLU A 518 11.57 4.46 -16.19
CA GLU A 518 11.32 4.97 -17.52
C GLU A 518 11.00 3.82 -18.48
N GLU A 519 10.48 4.10 -19.66
CA GLU A 519 10.15 3.07 -20.66
C GLU A 519 11.33 2.15 -21.02
N LYS A 520 12.57 2.69 -21.08
CA LYS A 520 13.77 1.91 -21.33
C LYS A 520 13.99 0.78 -20.31
N HIS A 521 13.61 1.02 -19.04
CA HIS A 521 13.74 0.02 -17.97
C HIS A 521 12.69 -1.09 -18.13
N VAL A 522 11.47 -0.74 -18.55
CA VAL A 522 10.41 -1.70 -18.85
C VAL A 522 10.81 -2.59 -20.03
N ILE A 523 11.39 -2.00 -21.09
CA ILE A 523 11.89 -2.74 -22.26
C ILE A 523 13.04 -3.69 -21.86
N THR A 524 13.96 -3.20 -21.04
CA THR A 524 15.09 -3.99 -20.54
C THR A 524 14.59 -5.16 -19.66
N ALA A 525 13.66 -4.89 -18.75
CA ALA A 525 13.07 -5.92 -17.91
C ALA A 525 12.39 -7.03 -18.73
N TRP A 526 11.67 -6.66 -19.80
CA TRP A 526 11.08 -7.65 -20.69
C TRP A 526 12.12 -8.53 -21.39
N LYS A 527 13.24 -7.97 -21.86
CA LYS A 527 14.35 -8.73 -22.44
C LYS A 527 14.92 -9.74 -21.45
N VAL A 528 15.15 -9.32 -20.20
CA VAL A 528 15.62 -10.23 -19.12
C VAL A 528 14.62 -11.38 -18.93
N VAL A 529 13.31 -11.09 -18.87
CA VAL A 529 12.27 -12.13 -18.75
C VAL A 529 12.35 -13.12 -19.92
N GLN A 530 12.49 -12.64 -21.15
CA GLN A 530 12.57 -13.49 -22.35
C GLN A 530 13.83 -14.36 -22.37
N GLU A 531 14.99 -13.80 -22.00
CA GLU A 531 16.27 -14.52 -21.95
C GLU A 531 16.23 -15.66 -20.93
N HIS A 532 15.75 -15.38 -19.71
CA HIS A 532 15.61 -16.40 -18.67
C HIS A 532 14.56 -17.47 -19.03
N ALA A 533 13.45 -17.08 -19.66
CA ALA A 533 12.44 -18.03 -20.13
C ALA A 533 13.02 -18.94 -21.23
N ASN A 534 13.78 -18.40 -22.19
CA ASN A 534 14.46 -19.22 -23.20
C ASN A 534 15.42 -20.24 -22.57
N ALA A 535 16.24 -19.80 -21.62
CA ALA A 535 17.22 -20.67 -20.97
C ALA A 535 16.53 -21.85 -20.24
N ILE A 536 15.43 -21.59 -19.52
CA ILE A 536 14.69 -22.62 -18.78
C ILE A 536 13.96 -23.58 -19.73
N LEU A 537 13.27 -23.06 -20.75
CA LEU A 537 12.55 -23.87 -21.72
C LEU A 537 13.49 -24.81 -22.50
N ILE A 538 14.73 -24.39 -22.78
CA ILE A 538 15.75 -25.22 -23.42
C ILE A 538 16.28 -26.27 -22.43
N SER A 539 16.54 -25.91 -21.17
CA SER A 539 17.15 -26.84 -20.20
C SER A 539 16.22 -27.96 -19.76
N GLU A 540 14.90 -27.74 -19.80
CA GLU A 540 13.91 -28.75 -19.43
C GLU A 540 13.44 -29.63 -20.63
N ASN A 541 14.09 -29.52 -21.80
CA ASN A 541 13.72 -30.26 -23.02
C ASN A 541 12.28 -30.03 -23.49
N TYR A 542 11.77 -28.85 -23.26
CA TYR A 542 10.47 -28.44 -23.76
C TYR A 542 10.54 -27.98 -25.23
#